data_3c0c11e3835bb0ff3152e8a7eadd1c04
#
_entry.id   3c0c11e3835bb0ff3152e8a7eadd1c04
#
_cell.length_a   1.000
_cell.length_b   1.000
_cell.length_c   1.000
_cell.angle_alpha   90.00
_cell.angle_beta   90.00
_cell.angle_gamma   90.00
#
_symmetry.space_group_name_H-M   'P 1'
#
loop_
_entity.id
_entity.type
_entity.pdbx_description
1 polymer ?
#
loop_
_entity_poly.entity_id
_entity_poly.type
_entity_poly.pdbx_seq_one_letter_code
_entity_poly.pdbx_strand_id
1 'polypeptide(L)'
;ISSGLVGSEMCIRDRYEQSQQDVKIAIAEFSPTAKLSAESTKSNDLSSTVDERDQETLKAEITWPLFKGGKNSASLERSKRLNNRKKLLLDNALRTNETNVASAWSSFQSSESALRSVRSQVNAAEIANEGITVEYETGLGRTTLDVIQSNTILLTSRINLANSERNFFLSQLELLKSVGLLNAKYLKIVK
;
A
#
# COMPACT_ATOMS: atom_id res chain seq x y z
N ILE A 1 -9.96 -13.38 -3.94
CA ILE A 1 -10.23 -12.18 -3.14
C ILE A 1 -8.89 -11.64 -2.66
N SER A 2 -8.50 -10.47 -3.02
CA SER A 2 -7.37 -9.72 -2.47
C SER A 2 -6.13 -9.59 -3.34
N SER A 3 -6.22 -8.85 -4.44
CA SER A 3 -4.98 -8.54 -5.19
C SER A 3 -4.45 -7.12 -5.00
N GLY A 4 -5.02 -6.30 -4.15
CA GLY A 4 -4.60 -4.91 -4.03
C GLY A 4 -4.32 -4.40 -2.62
N LEU A 5 -4.89 -4.98 -1.61
CA LEU A 5 -4.41 -4.95 -0.22
C LEU A 5 -3.05 -5.68 -0.12
N VAL A 6 -2.79 -6.47 -1.12
CA VAL A 6 -1.73 -7.45 -1.26
C VAL A 6 -0.33 -6.84 -1.31
N GLY A 7 -0.13 -5.62 -1.77
CA GLY A 7 1.23 -5.10 -1.91
C GLY A 7 1.90 -4.77 -0.57
N SER A 8 1.26 -3.98 0.29
CA SER A 8 1.87 -3.56 1.56
C SER A 8 1.68 -4.56 2.69
N GLU A 9 0.50 -5.17 2.82
CA GLU A 9 0.23 -6.19 3.83
C GLU A 9 1.03 -7.47 3.57
N MET A 10 1.10 -7.94 2.33
CA MET A 10 1.90 -9.10 1.94
C MET A 10 3.37 -8.89 2.31
N CYS A 11 3.95 -7.74 1.93
CA CYS A 11 5.32 -7.40 2.31
C CYS A 11 5.54 -7.30 3.83
N ILE A 12 4.55 -6.83 4.60
CA ILE A 12 4.66 -6.74 6.06
C ILE A 12 4.53 -8.14 6.67
N ARG A 13 3.64 -8.98 6.15
CA ARG A 13 3.48 -10.38 6.57
C ARG A 13 4.75 -11.19 6.30
N ASP A 14 5.31 -11.08 5.09
CA ASP A 14 6.57 -11.73 4.74
C ASP A 14 7.72 -11.31 5.68
N ARG A 15 7.80 -10.02 6.01
CA ARG A 15 8.78 -9.50 6.98
C ARG A 15 8.56 -10.04 8.40
N TYR A 16 7.32 -10.31 8.78
CA TYR A 16 7.04 -10.97 10.05
C TYR A 16 7.46 -12.43 10.01
N GLU A 17 7.13 -13.17 8.95
CA GLU A 17 7.55 -14.55 8.75
C GLU A 17 9.08 -14.68 8.69
N GLN A 18 9.75 -13.76 7.98
CA GLN A 18 11.22 -13.67 7.99
C GLN A 18 11.76 -13.52 9.42
N SER A 19 11.17 -12.64 10.22
CA SER A 19 11.64 -12.41 11.60
C SER A 19 11.43 -13.62 12.51
N GLN A 20 10.46 -14.50 12.21
CA GLN A 20 10.32 -15.78 12.90
C GLN A 20 11.48 -16.75 12.57
N GLN A 21 11.93 -16.74 11.30
CA GLN A 21 13.09 -17.54 10.91
C GLN A 21 14.39 -16.98 11.53
N ASP A 22 14.51 -15.65 11.65
CA ASP A 22 15.65 -15.01 12.32
C ASP A 22 15.78 -15.45 13.80
N VAL A 23 14.64 -15.67 14.49
CA VAL A 23 14.65 -16.27 15.83
C VAL A 23 15.18 -17.71 15.81
N LYS A 24 14.77 -18.52 14.82
CA LYS A 24 15.27 -19.90 14.69
C LYS A 24 16.78 -19.92 14.38
N ILE A 25 17.25 -19.00 13.54
CA ILE A 25 18.68 -18.82 13.25
C ILE A 25 19.45 -18.50 14.55
N ALA A 26 18.94 -17.56 15.35
CA ALA A 26 19.54 -17.21 16.63
C ALA A 26 19.55 -18.39 17.63
N ILE A 27 18.57 -19.27 17.59
CA ILE A 27 18.57 -20.52 18.37
C ILE A 27 19.63 -21.49 17.82
N ALA A 28 19.78 -21.58 16.51
CA ALA A 28 20.78 -22.45 15.88
C ALA A 28 22.23 -22.04 16.21
N GLU A 29 22.48 -20.77 16.58
CA GLU A 29 23.80 -20.31 17.06
C GLU A 29 24.28 -21.03 18.34
N PHE A 30 23.41 -21.71 19.06
CA PHE A 30 23.77 -22.54 20.22
C PHE A 30 24.14 -23.99 19.83
N SER A 31 23.89 -24.38 18.58
CA SER A 31 24.14 -25.74 18.10
C SER A 31 25.57 -25.90 17.57
N PRO A 32 26.13 -27.12 17.57
CA PRO A 32 27.40 -27.40 16.93
C PRO A 32 27.28 -27.24 15.40
N THR A 33 28.30 -26.67 14.78
CA THR A 33 28.42 -26.55 13.32
C THR A 33 29.51 -27.51 12.82
N ALA A 34 29.19 -28.29 11.78
CA ALA A 34 30.15 -29.14 11.10
C ALA A 34 30.48 -28.56 9.72
N LYS A 35 31.78 -28.44 9.42
CA LYS A 35 32.30 -27.96 8.14
C LYS A 35 33.20 -29.03 7.53
N LEU A 36 32.91 -29.43 6.31
CA LEU A 36 33.79 -30.27 5.50
C LEU A 36 34.35 -29.42 4.38
N SER A 37 35.68 -29.41 4.23
CA SER A 37 36.38 -28.74 3.15
C SER A 37 37.37 -29.70 2.48
N ALA A 38 37.37 -29.67 1.16
CA ALA A 38 38.35 -30.33 0.33
C ALA A 38 39.06 -29.25 -0.49
N GLU A 39 40.34 -29.21 -0.42
CA GLU A 39 41.17 -28.22 -1.12
C GLU A 39 42.28 -28.96 -1.87
N SER A 40 42.41 -28.68 -3.17
CA SER A 40 43.50 -29.16 -4.01
C SER A 40 44.26 -27.94 -4.47
N THR A 41 45.55 -27.85 -4.07
CA THR A 41 46.43 -26.73 -4.40
C THR A 41 47.62 -27.26 -5.20
N LYS A 42 47.78 -26.75 -6.42
CA LYS A 42 48.97 -26.95 -7.24
C LYS A 42 49.81 -25.67 -7.20
N SER A 43 51.08 -25.80 -6.86
CA SER A 43 52.03 -24.69 -6.84
C SER A 43 53.26 -25.07 -7.61
N ASN A 44 53.62 -24.25 -8.58
CA ASN A 44 54.82 -24.39 -9.41
C ASN A 44 55.82 -23.28 -9.02
N ASP A 45 57.11 -23.56 -9.10
CA ASP A 45 58.23 -22.60 -8.80
C ASP A 45 58.21 -22.01 -7.36
N LEU A 46 58.03 -22.86 -6.35
CA LEU A 46 57.95 -22.42 -4.94
C LEU A 46 59.31 -22.01 -4.39
N SER A 47 60.42 -22.65 -4.82
CA SER A 47 61.80 -22.32 -4.44
C SER A 47 62.80 -23.05 -5.33
N SER A 48 64.09 -22.64 -5.27
CA SER A 48 65.15 -23.26 -6.05
C SER A 48 65.38 -24.78 -5.79
N THR A 49 64.65 -25.37 -4.85
CA THR A 49 64.73 -26.79 -4.47
C THR A 49 63.43 -27.55 -4.64
N VAL A 50 62.29 -26.88 -4.89
CA VAL A 50 60.95 -27.49 -5.05
C VAL A 50 60.28 -26.89 -6.26
N ASP A 51 60.29 -27.64 -7.37
CA ASP A 51 59.75 -27.22 -8.68
C ASP A 51 58.21 -27.31 -8.73
N GLU A 52 57.62 -28.35 -8.20
CA GLU A 52 56.20 -28.60 -8.24
C GLU A 52 55.72 -29.17 -6.89
N ARG A 53 54.62 -28.63 -6.37
CA ARG A 53 53.97 -29.14 -5.15
C ARG A 53 52.46 -29.30 -5.39
N ASP A 54 52.01 -30.54 -5.40
CA ASP A 54 50.61 -30.89 -5.36
C ASP A 54 50.22 -31.22 -3.92
N GLN A 55 49.24 -30.52 -3.42
CA GLN A 55 48.72 -30.71 -2.07
C GLN A 55 47.20 -30.91 -2.12
N GLU A 56 46.75 -32.06 -1.68
CA GLU A 56 45.33 -32.35 -1.46
C GLU A 56 45.04 -32.38 0.04
N THR A 57 44.11 -31.56 0.49
CA THR A 57 43.75 -31.45 1.90
C THR A 57 42.28 -31.69 2.07
N LEU A 58 41.91 -32.72 2.82
CA LEU A 58 40.54 -32.99 3.28
C LEU A 58 40.46 -32.62 4.77
N LYS A 59 39.62 -31.64 5.13
CA LYS A 59 39.48 -31.19 6.51
C LYS A 59 38.01 -31.30 6.93
N ALA A 60 37.77 -31.97 8.05
CA ALA A 60 36.51 -32.01 8.76
C ALA A 60 36.68 -31.28 10.09
N GLU A 61 35.85 -30.27 10.34
CA GLU A 61 35.91 -29.42 11.54
C GLU A 61 34.54 -29.35 12.17
N ILE A 62 34.44 -29.64 13.47
CA ILE A 62 33.23 -29.48 14.28
C ILE A 62 33.50 -28.41 15.30
N THR A 63 32.70 -27.34 15.28
CA THR A 63 32.81 -26.22 16.22
C THR A 63 31.54 -26.11 17.05
N TRP A 64 31.67 -26.23 18.37
CA TRP A 64 30.56 -26.04 19.32
C TRP A 64 30.83 -24.87 20.25
N PRO A 65 30.02 -23.80 20.15
CA PRO A 65 30.22 -22.59 20.96
C PRO A 65 29.59 -22.77 22.35
N LEU A 66 30.26 -23.47 23.28
CA LEU A 66 29.74 -23.74 24.63
C LEU A 66 29.58 -22.46 25.46
N PHE A 67 30.47 -21.48 25.29
CA PHE A 67 30.41 -20.19 25.98
C PHE A 67 31.00 -19.06 25.15
N LYS A 68 30.19 -18.00 24.91
CA LYS A 68 30.57 -16.79 24.19
C LYS A 68 30.27 -15.51 25.00
N GLY A 69 30.48 -15.54 26.32
CA GLY A 69 30.30 -14.36 27.19
C GLY A 69 28.89 -13.72 27.10
N GLY A 70 27.84 -14.56 26.92
CA GLY A 70 26.45 -14.09 26.83
C GLY A 70 26.01 -13.57 25.45
N LYS A 71 26.93 -13.53 24.45
CA LYS A 71 26.62 -13.02 23.09
C LYS A 71 25.43 -13.72 22.45
N ASN A 72 25.38 -15.06 22.46
CA ASN A 72 24.32 -15.84 21.83
C ASN A 72 22.98 -15.60 22.53
N SER A 73 22.96 -15.50 23.86
CA SER A 73 21.76 -15.20 24.64
C SER A 73 21.23 -13.80 24.33
N ALA A 74 22.10 -12.79 24.24
CA ALA A 74 21.72 -11.44 23.85
C ALA A 74 21.23 -11.36 22.39
N SER A 75 21.86 -12.12 21.47
CA SER A 75 21.41 -12.23 20.06
C SER A 75 20.02 -12.83 19.97
N LEU A 76 19.75 -13.90 20.69
CA LEU A 76 18.43 -14.54 20.74
C LEU A 76 17.37 -13.58 21.29
N GLU A 77 17.65 -12.91 22.39
CA GLU A 77 16.71 -11.94 22.99
C GLU A 77 16.43 -10.78 22.03
N ARG A 78 17.46 -10.26 21.37
CA ARG A 78 17.31 -9.24 20.32
C ARG A 78 16.39 -9.72 19.19
N SER A 79 16.59 -10.94 18.68
CA SER A 79 15.78 -11.51 17.61
C SER A 79 14.31 -11.68 18.04
N LYS A 80 14.05 -12.13 19.28
CA LYS A 80 12.70 -12.21 19.85
C LYS A 80 12.03 -10.84 19.94
N ARG A 81 12.75 -9.80 20.37
CA ARG A 81 12.22 -8.42 20.46
C ARG A 81 11.92 -7.85 19.08
N LEU A 82 12.77 -8.13 18.08
CA LEU A 82 12.53 -7.74 16.69
C LEU A 82 11.30 -8.45 16.11
N ASN A 83 11.12 -9.73 16.39
CA ASN A 83 9.93 -10.47 15.97
C ASN A 83 8.65 -9.88 16.59
N ASN A 84 8.64 -9.56 17.90
CA ASN A 84 7.51 -8.89 18.53
C ASN A 84 7.22 -7.51 17.89
N ARG A 85 8.26 -6.73 17.58
CA ARG A 85 8.10 -5.47 16.86
C ARG A 85 7.43 -5.67 15.50
N LYS A 86 7.85 -6.69 14.72
CA LYS A 86 7.27 -7.00 13.41
C LYS A 86 5.81 -7.43 13.52
N LYS A 87 5.47 -8.21 14.56
CA LYS A 87 4.08 -8.58 14.87
C LYS A 87 3.21 -7.34 15.12
N LEU A 88 3.67 -6.42 15.97
CA LEU A 88 2.92 -5.20 16.27
C LEU A 88 2.77 -4.30 15.02
N LEU A 89 3.77 -4.26 14.14
CA LEU A 89 3.67 -3.54 12.87
C LEU A 89 2.64 -4.16 11.93
N LEU A 90 2.53 -5.49 11.91
CA LEU A 90 1.49 -6.19 11.15
C LEU A 90 0.09 -5.86 11.70
N ASP A 91 -0.11 -5.95 13.01
CA ASP A 91 -1.39 -5.59 13.65
C ASP A 91 -1.78 -4.14 13.38
N ASN A 92 -0.81 -3.21 13.45
CA ASN A 92 -1.05 -1.81 13.12
C ASN A 92 -1.43 -1.61 11.65
N ALA A 93 -0.77 -2.32 10.73
CA ALA A 93 -1.10 -2.24 9.31
C ALA A 93 -2.52 -2.74 9.02
N LEU A 94 -2.95 -3.84 9.65
CA LEU A 94 -4.31 -4.38 9.53
C LEU A 94 -5.35 -3.36 10.00
N ARG A 95 -5.17 -2.78 11.20
CA ARG A 95 -6.08 -1.76 11.75
C ARG A 95 -6.14 -0.49 10.90
N THR A 96 -4.98 -0.04 10.42
CA THR A 96 -4.91 1.13 9.53
C THR A 96 -5.68 0.88 8.26
N ASN A 97 -5.57 -0.32 7.71
CA ASN A 97 -6.28 -0.70 6.51
C ASN A 97 -7.80 -0.76 6.71
N GLU A 98 -8.28 -1.37 7.80
CA GLU A 98 -9.69 -1.35 8.16
C GLU A 98 -10.24 0.08 8.26
N THR A 99 -9.48 0.98 8.90
CA THR A 99 -9.84 2.40 9.01
C THR A 99 -9.88 3.09 7.65
N ASN A 100 -8.92 2.80 6.76
CA ASN A 100 -8.88 3.37 5.42
C ASN A 100 -10.08 2.91 4.57
N VAL A 101 -10.44 1.63 4.64
CA VAL A 101 -11.61 1.09 3.93
C VAL A 101 -12.91 1.72 4.46
N ALA A 102 -13.06 1.81 5.79
CA ALA A 102 -14.24 2.45 6.39
C ALA A 102 -14.35 3.93 6.01
N SER A 103 -13.24 4.66 6.00
CA SER A 103 -13.18 6.07 5.58
C SER A 103 -13.52 6.23 4.09
N ALA A 104 -12.97 5.39 3.22
CA ALA A 104 -13.26 5.41 1.79
C ALA A 104 -14.73 5.09 1.50
N TRP A 105 -15.32 4.13 2.22
CA TRP A 105 -16.75 3.82 2.13
C TRP A 105 -17.63 4.99 2.55
N SER A 106 -17.32 5.63 3.67
CA SER A 106 -18.03 6.81 4.15
C SER A 106 -17.95 7.97 3.16
N SER A 107 -16.79 8.21 2.57
CA SER A 107 -16.56 9.23 1.55
C SER A 107 -17.35 8.94 0.27
N PHE A 108 -17.42 7.67 -0.14
CA PHE A 108 -18.23 7.24 -1.29
C PHE A 108 -19.71 7.51 -1.05
N GLN A 109 -20.27 7.10 0.10
CA GLN A 109 -21.67 7.31 0.45
C GLN A 109 -22.03 8.79 0.57
N SER A 110 -21.12 9.60 1.14
CA SER A 110 -21.29 11.05 1.23
C SER A 110 -21.29 11.71 -0.15
N SER A 111 -20.36 11.34 -1.04
CA SER A 111 -20.28 11.89 -2.39
C SER A 111 -21.48 11.50 -3.26
N GLU A 112 -22.04 10.28 -3.09
CA GLU A 112 -23.28 9.86 -3.76
C GLU A 112 -24.46 10.73 -3.32
N SER A 113 -24.61 10.97 -2.02
CA SER A 113 -25.65 11.81 -1.47
C SER A 113 -25.53 13.27 -1.92
N ALA A 114 -24.30 13.80 -1.94
CA ALA A 114 -24.00 15.13 -2.46
C ALA A 114 -24.37 15.27 -3.94
N LEU A 115 -23.99 14.29 -4.77
CA LEU A 115 -24.33 14.28 -6.20
C LEU A 115 -25.83 14.31 -6.43
N ARG A 116 -26.59 13.51 -5.66
CA ARG A 116 -28.05 13.49 -5.73
C ARG A 116 -28.65 14.86 -5.38
N SER A 117 -28.14 15.51 -4.33
CA SER A 117 -28.59 16.83 -3.90
C SER A 117 -28.29 17.91 -4.95
N VAL A 118 -27.08 17.89 -5.52
CA VAL A 118 -26.68 18.87 -6.56
C VAL A 118 -27.46 18.67 -7.85
N ARG A 119 -27.80 17.44 -8.23
CA ARG A 119 -28.70 17.19 -9.37
C ARG A 119 -30.07 17.82 -9.16
N SER A 120 -30.64 17.68 -7.96
CA SER A 120 -31.93 18.35 -7.62
C SER A 120 -31.79 19.87 -7.63
N GLN A 121 -30.64 20.42 -7.19
CA GLN A 121 -30.36 21.86 -7.25
C GLN A 121 -30.30 22.37 -8.69
N VAL A 122 -29.65 21.65 -9.61
CA VAL A 122 -29.61 22.03 -11.03
C VAL A 122 -31.01 22.04 -11.63
N ASN A 123 -31.83 20.99 -11.39
CA ASN A 123 -33.19 20.93 -11.87
C ASN A 123 -34.03 22.10 -11.34
N ALA A 124 -33.90 22.43 -10.07
CA ALA A 124 -34.61 23.59 -9.50
C ALA A 124 -34.16 24.93 -10.12
N ALA A 125 -32.83 25.08 -10.36
CA ALA A 125 -32.28 26.26 -11.00
C ALA A 125 -32.69 26.39 -12.46
N GLU A 126 -32.84 25.28 -13.20
CA GLU A 126 -33.37 25.26 -14.58
C GLU A 126 -34.82 25.74 -14.63
N ILE A 127 -35.70 25.15 -13.79
CA ILE A 127 -37.10 25.57 -13.72
C ILE A 127 -37.26 27.04 -13.31
N ALA A 128 -36.44 27.47 -12.32
CA ALA A 128 -36.48 28.87 -11.88
C ALA A 128 -36.02 29.84 -12.98
N ASN A 129 -34.94 29.47 -13.70
CA ASN A 129 -34.41 30.30 -14.80
C ASN A 129 -35.40 30.37 -15.95
N GLU A 130 -36.03 29.27 -16.32
CA GLU A 130 -37.07 29.24 -17.35
C GLU A 130 -38.25 30.15 -16.95
N GLY A 131 -38.77 30.00 -15.70
CA GLY A 131 -39.87 30.83 -15.19
C GLY A 131 -39.55 32.33 -15.22
N ILE A 132 -38.37 32.75 -14.74
CA ILE A 132 -37.92 34.15 -14.76
C ILE A 132 -37.79 34.68 -16.20
N THR A 133 -37.29 33.87 -17.12
CA THR A 133 -37.16 34.24 -18.53
C THR A 133 -38.50 34.45 -19.17
N VAL A 134 -39.50 33.57 -18.96
CA VAL A 134 -40.87 33.71 -19.47
C VAL A 134 -41.56 34.92 -18.86
N GLU A 135 -41.43 35.19 -17.56
CA GLU A 135 -42.00 36.37 -16.91
C GLU A 135 -41.39 37.66 -17.46
N TYR A 136 -40.10 37.68 -17.80
CA TYR A 136 -39.44 38.83 -18.44
C TYR A 136 -39.97 39.06 -19.85
N GLU A 137 -40.08 38.01 -20.67
CA GLU A 137 -40.56 38.09 -22.06
C GLU A 137 -42.04 38.52 -22.13
N THR A 138 -42.85 38.11 -21.15
CA THR A 138 -44.28 38.49 -21.08
C THR A 138 -44.55 39.83 -20.41
N GLY A 139 -43.52 40.52 -19.95
CA GLY A 139 -43.65 41.86 -19.36
C GLY A 139 -44.22 41.86 -17.94
N LEU A 140 -44.16 40.74 -17.23
CA LEU A 140 -44.71 40.53 -15.87
C LEU A 140 -43.80 41.12 -14.75
N GLY A 141 -43.11 42.23 -15.00
CA GLY A 141 -42.42 43.01 -13.98
C GLY A 141 -41.03 42.51 -13.60
N ARG A 142 -40.44 41.55 -14.35
CA ARG A 142 -39.03 41.13 -14.19
C ARG A 142 -38.10 42.07 -14.93
N THR A 143 -36.91 42.26 -14.34
CA THR A 143 -35.86 43.11 -14.94
C THR A 143 -34.83 42.25 -15.67
N THR A 144 -34.07 42.87 -16.60
CA THR A 144 -32.92 42.21 -17.25
C THR A 144 -31.88 41.71 -16.21
N LEU A 145 -31.78 42.39 -15.06
CA LEU A 145 -30.90 41.97 -13.97
C LEU A 145 -31.35 40.65 -13.38
N ASP A 146 -32.66 40.42 -13.20
CA ASP A 146 -33.21 39.16 -12.69
C ASP A 146 -32.84 37.98 -13.60
N VAL A 147 -32.95 38.17 -14.92
CA VAL A 147 -32.58 37.17 -15.92
C VAL A 147 -31.08 36.85 -15.88
N ILE A 148 -30.21 37.89 -15.82
CA ILE A 148 -28.78 37.71 -15.73
C ILE A 148 -28.42 36.96 -14.43
N GLN A 149 -29.06 37.31 -13.33
CA GLN A 149 -28.81 36.68 -12.02
C GLN A 149 -29.26 35.22 -11.99
N SER A 150 -30.41 34.90 -12.56
CA SER A 150 -30.93 33.55 -12.69
C SER A 150 -30.01 32.67 -13.58
N ASN A 151 -29.56 33.20 -14.72
CA ASN A 151 -28.59 32.53 -15.58
C ASN A 151 -27.26 32.24 -14.85
N THR A 152 -26.78 33.19 -14.02
CA THR A 152 -25.55 33.00 -13.23
C THR A 152 -25.73 31.90 -12.18
N ILE A 153 -26.90 31.82 -11.53
CA ILE A 153 -27.23 30.76 -10.57
C ILE A 153 -27.26 29.39 -11.28
N LEU A 154 -27.91 29.32 -12.44
CA LEU A 154 -27.97 28.09 -13.23
C LEU A 154 -26.56 27.64 -13.67
N LEU A 155 -25.75 28.56 -14.20
CA LEU A 155 -24.39 28.26 -14.60
C LEU A 155 -23.56 27.71 -13.41
N THR A 156 -23.65 28.40 -12.26
CA THR A 156 -22.95 27.97 -11.04
C THR A 156 -23.42 26.59 -10.58
N SER A 157 -24.71 26.32 -10.64
CA SER A 157 -25.27 25.01 -10.30
C SER A 157 -24.76 23.89 -11.22
N ARG A 158 -24.64 24.16 -12.53
CA ARG A 158 -24.08 23.21 -13.51
C ARG A 158 -22.59 22.97 -13.28
N ILE A 159 -21.81 23.99 -12.92
CA ILE A 159 -20.40 23.83 -12.54
C ILE A 159 -20.28 22.96 -11.29
N ASN A 160 -21.14 23.20 -10.29
CA ASN A 160 -21.17 22.39 -9.08
C ASN A 160 -21.54 20.92 -9.37
N LEU A 161 -22.44 20.68 -10.32
CA LEU A 161 -22.79 19.33 -10.77
C LEU A 161 -21.55 18.62 -11.36
N ALA A 162 -20.85 19.24 -12.29
CA ALA A 162 -19.65 18.68 -12.90
C ALA A 162 -18.57 18.35 -11.85
N ASN A 163 -18.38 19.23 -10.86
CA ASN A 163 -17.46 18.99 -9.74
C ASN A 163 -17.94 17.83 -8.85
N SER A 164 -19.23 17.73 -8.58
CA SER A 164 -19.81 16.65 -7.78
C SER A 164 -19.70 15.30 -8.49
N GLU A 165 -19.94 15.24 -9.79
CA GLU A 165 -19.76 14.05 -10.61
C GLU A 165 -18.32 13.57 -10.62
N ARG A 166 -17.37 14.50 -10.79
CA ARG A 166 -15.93 14.21 -10.67
C ARG A 166 -15.59 13.65 -9.29
N ASN A 167 -16.07 14.27 -8.21
CA ASN A 167 -15.78 13.84 -6.84
C ASN A 167 -16.37 12.48 -6.54
N PHE A 168 -17.58 12.18 -7.02
CA PHE A 168 -18.21 10.87 -6.91
C PHE A 168 -17.37 9.80 -7.64
N PHE A 169 -16.93 10.07 -8.86
CA PHE A 169 -16.06 9.16 -9.61
C PHE A 169 -14.73 8.90 -8.88
N LEU A 170 -14.10 9.95 -8.35
CA LEU A 170 -12.86 9.81 -7.58
C LEU A 170 -13.06 8.98 -6.30
N SER A 171 -14.18 9.18 -5.58
CA SER A 171 -14.47 8.40 -4.37
C SER A 171 -14.70 6.91 -4.67
N GLN A 172 -15.28 6.57 -5.82
CA GLN A 172 -15.38 5.18 -6.30
C GLN A 172 -13.99 4.56 -6.53
N LEU A 173 -13.09 5.29 -7.19
CA LEU A 173 -11.73 4.84 -7.43
C LEU A 173 -10.95 4.67 -6.12
N GLU A 174 -11.15 5.57 -5.16
CA GLU A 174 -10.49 5.50 -3.86
C GLU A 174 -11.00 4.32 -3.04
N LEU A 175 -12.27 4.01 -3.10
CA LEU A 175 -12.83 2.80 -2.50
C LEU A 175 -12.24 1.54 -3.14
N LEU A 176 -12.22 1.47 -4.48
CA LEU A 176 -11.61 0.35 -5.19
C LEU A 176 -10.13 0.19 -4.87
N LYS A 177 -9.41 1.30 -4.70
CA LYS A 177 -8.01 1.32 -4.26
C LYS A 177 -7.85 0.77 -2.84
N SER A 178 -8.69 1.21 -1.90
CA SER A 178 -8.63 0.79 -0.50
C SER A 178 -8.92 -0.70 -0.32
N VAL A 179 -9.82 -1.25 -1.13
CA VAL A 179 -10.13 -2.70 -1.17
C VAL A 179 -9.13 -3.46 -2.04
N GLY A 180 -8.31 -2.74 -2.85
CA GLY A 180 -7.29 -3.31 -3.70
C GLY A 180 -7.77 -3.94 -4.99
N LEU A 181 -8.91 -3.55 -5.44
CA LEU A 181 -9.47 -3.98 -6.72
C LEU A 181 -9.12 -3.02 -7.87
N LEU A 182 -8.42 -1.92 -7.59
CA LEU A 182 -8.03 -0.95 -8.60
C LEU A 182 -6.86 -1.49 -9.42
N ASN A 183 -7.15 -2.06 -10.57
CA ASN A 183 -6.16 -2.50 -11.55
C ASN A 183 -6.53 -2.00 -12.96
N ALA A 184 -5.54 -1.96 -13.86
CA ALA A 184 -5.71 -1.47 -15.24
C ALA A 184 -6.78 -2.26 -16.02
N LYS A 185 -6.94 -3.55 -15.73
CA LYS A 185 -7.94 -4.43 -16.34
C LYS A 185 -9.35 -4.05 -15.92
N TYR A 186 -9.54 -3.64 -14.66
CA TYR A 186 -10.84 -3.21 -14.13
C TYR A 186 -11.29 -1.88 -14.74
N LEU A 187 -10.34 -0.98 -14.99
CA LEU A 187 -10.58 0.32 -15.64
C LEU A 187 -10.74 0.21 -17.18
N LYS A 188 -10.60 -0.99 -17.75
CA LYS A 188 -10.65 -1.23 -19.21
C LYS A 188 -9.66 -0.36 -20.02
N ILE A 189 -8.57 0.10 -19.39
CA ILE A 189 -7.54 0.94 -20.01
C ILE A 189 -6.58 0.11 -20.86
N VAL A 190 -6.45 -1.18 -20.57
CA VAL A 190 -5.65 -2.13 -21.36
C VAL A 190 -6.58 -3.20 -21.90
N LYS A 191 -6.60 -3.34 -23.24
CA LYS A 191 -7.24 -4.43 -23.95
C LYS A 191 -6.40 -5.70 -23.83
#